data_ec6ce614ac21d3c1428b1ee83e1c511f
#
_entry.id   ec6ce614ac21d3c1428b1ee83e1c511f
#
_cell.length_a   1.000
_cell.length_b   1.000
_cell.length_c   1.000
_cell.angle_alpha   90.00
_cell.angle_beta   90.00
_cell.angle_gamma   90.00
#
_symmetry.space_group_name_H-M   'P 1'
#
loop_
_entity.id
_entity.type
_entity.pdbx_description
1 polymer ?
#
loop_
_entity_poly.entity_id
_entity_poly.type
_entity_poly.pdbx_seq_one_letter_code
_entity_poly.pdbx_strand_id
1 'polypeptide(L)'
;MVSPLSPSELGRTCFISAHFDDAVLSCAELIAALADPLVITLFSGGPTRVDPLPKWDRDSGFSPGDDVMATRRAEDLAALARLGATGYGLGLWDIQYRIQAPYWIPGFLGRMVQAMNARRGPTTADIAALAKDLISNKIASCLIPLGVSHRDHKLAADACRTLAKLKPDTRWLVYEDLPYAAESEEARANAIAVLEQAGFRLEDAEFGLHIDPVRKRQAIECYATQLGPLGDRIEVAIAAPERYHLLTPVAG
;
A
#
# COMPACT_ATOMS: atom_id res chain seq x y z
N MET A 1 21.37 6.43 -21.32
CA MET A 1 19.92 6.40 -20.99
C MET A 1 19.49 4.95 -21.05
N VAL A 2 18.93 4.42 -19.97
CA VAL A 2 18.34 3.08 -19.94
C VAL A 2 17.06 3.15 -20.74
N SER A 3 16.83 2.20 -21.64
CA SER A 3 15.55 2.15 -22.38
C SER A 3 14.40 1.88 -21.41
N PRO A 4 13.25 2.56 -21.56
CA PRO A 4 12.08 2.29 -20.73
C PRO A 4 11.69 0.82 -20.81
N LEU A 5 11.31 0.24 -19.68
CA LEU A 5 10.76 -1.12 -19.62
C LEU A 5 9.36 -1.14 -20.24
N SER A 6 9.03 -2.19 -20.95
CA SER A 6 7.65 -2.43 -21.34
C SER A 6 6.87 -3.04 -20.17
N PRO A 7 5.63 -2.58 -19.88
CA PRO A 7 4.78 -3.23 -18.86
C PRO A 7 4.63 -4.74 -19.08
N SER A 8 4.60 -5.20 -20.33
CA SER A 8 4.50 -6.63 -20.69
C SER A 8 5.71 -7.46 -20.23
N GLU A 9 6.88 -6.86 -20.01
CA GLU A 9 8.09 -7.55 -19.52
C GLU A 9 7.99 -7.90 -18.04
N LEU A 10 7.05 -7.31 -17.30
CA LEU A 10 6.79 -7.64 -15.90
C LEU A 10 6.10 -9.00 -15.73
N GLY A 11 5.48 -9.52 -16.79
CA GLY A 11 4.66 -10.73 -16.71
C GLY A 11 3.47 -10.55 -15.77
N ARG A 12 3.00 -11.63 -15.15
CA ARG A 12 1.92 -11.52 -14.17
C ARG A 12 2.40 -10.78 -12.92
N THR A 13 1.78 -9.66 -12.63
CA THR A 13 2.28 -8.69 -11.65
C THR A 13 1.34 -8.58 -10.45
N CYS A 14 1.94 -8.54 -9.25
CA CYS A 14 1.25 -8.26 -7.98
C CYS A 14 1.70 -6.91 -7.43
N PHE A 15 0.75 -6.13 -6.91
CA PHE A 15 0.99 -4.91 -6.15
C PHE A 15 0.63 -5.17 -4.69
N ILE A 16 1.55 -4.92 -3.78
CA ILE A 16 1.27 -4.94 -2.35
C ILE A 16 0.89 -3.54 -1.90
N SER A 17 -0.33 -3.36 -1.45
CA SER A 17 -0.86 -2.10 -0.92
C SER A 17 -0.85 -2.11 0.60
N ALA A 18 -0.51 -1.00 1.23
CA ALA A 18 -0.63 -0.90 2.69
C ALA A 18 -2.12 -0.84 3.07
N HIS A 19 -2.88 0.12 2.54
CA HIS A 19 -4.33 0.24 2.70
C HIS A 19 -5.03 0.10 1.35
N PHE A 20 -6.35 0.15 1.33
CA PHE A 20 -7.15 -0.10 0.13
C PHE A 20 -6.89 0.88 -1.03
N ASP A 21 -6.55 2.11 -0.77
CA ASP A 21 -6.41 3.18 -1.77
C ASP A 21 -4.96 3.37 -2.28
N ASP A 22 -3.94 2.96 -1.51
CA ASP A 22 -2.53 3.31 -1.76
C ASP A 22 -2.00 2.86 -3.13
N ALA A 23 -2.31 1.62 -3.54
CA ALA A 23 -1.87 1.11 -4.84
C ALA A 23 -2.50 1.89 -6.00
N VAL A 24 -3.77 2.30 -5.89
CA VAL A 24 -4.46 3.09 -6.93
C VAL A 24 -3.94 4.52 -6.94
N LEU A 25 -3.71 5.14 -5.77
CA LEU A 25 -3.12 6.47 -5.70
C LEU A 25 -1.73 6.52 -6.34
N SER A 26 -0.93 5.45 -6.18
CA SER A 26 0.50 5.43 -6.52
C SER A 26 0.83 4.76 -7.85
N CYS A 27 -0.04 3.87 -8.38
CA CYS A 27 0.29 2.97 -9.48
C CYS A 27 -0.84 2.78 -10.51
N ALA A 28 -1.85 3.65 -10.54
CA ALA A 28 -3.03 3.47 -11.40
C ALA A 28 -2.67 3.30 -12.88
N GLU A 29 -1.69 4.06 -13.37
CA GLU A 29 -1.27 4.02 -14.78
C GLU A 29 -0.59 2.68 -15.12
N LEU A 30 0.29 2.20 -14.24
CA LEU A 30 0.95 0.92 -14.46
C LEU A 30 -0.04 -0.24 -14.30
N ILE A 31 -0.91 -0.19 -13.29
CA ILE A 31 -1.97 -1.20 -13.11
C ILE A 31 -2.82 -1.32 -14.37
N ALA A 32 -3.27 -0.19 -14.92
CA ALA A 32 -4.11 -0.16 -16.12
C ALA A 32 -3.39 -0.63 -17.41
N ALA A 33 -2.06 -0.59 -17.43
CA ALA A 33 -1.25 -1.03 -18.57
C ALA A 33 -0.92 -2.54 -18.56
N LEU A 34 -1.22 -3.23 -17.46
CA LEU A 34 -0.91 -4.65 -17.29
C LEU A 34 -2.09 -5.56 -17.65
N ALA A 35 -1.77 -6.78 -18.08
CA ALA A 35 -2.76 -7.84 -18.25
C ALA A 35 -2.93 -8.59 -16.93
N ASP A 36 -4.16 -8.63 -16.38
CA ASP A 36 -4.53 -9.37 -15.15
C ASP A 36 -3.66 -9.02 -13.92
N PRO A 37 -3.49 -7.73 -13.57
CA PRO A 37 -2.76 -7.36 -12.37
C PRO A 37 -3.52 -7.74 -11.09
N LEU A 38 -2.77 -8.14 -10.06
CA LEU A 38 -3.29 -8.49 -8.74
C LEU A 38 -2.89 -7.43 -7.71
N VAL A 39 -3.82 -6.98 -6.88
CA VAL A 39 -3.53 -6.12 -5.73
C VAL A 39 -3.83 -6.86 -4.44
N ILE A 40 -2.86 -6.88 -3.52
CA ILE A 40 -3.02 -7.47 -2.18
C ILE A 40 -2.87 -6.36 -1.14
N THR A 41 -3.96 -6.05 -0.46
CA THR A 41 -3.98 -5.02 0.59
C THR A 41 -3.73 -5.64 1.96
N LEU A 42 -2.66 -5.20 2.64
CA LEU A 42 -2.23 -5.78 3.90
C LEU A 42 -3.15 -5.37 5.06
N PHE A 43 -3.28 -4.07 5.33
CA PHE A 43 -4.06 -3.52 6.43
C PHE A 43 -5.50 -3.24 5.98
N SER A 44 -6.20 -4.32 5.66
CA SER A 44 -7.56 -4.33 5.12
C SER A 44 -8.60 -4.82 6.12
N GLY A 45 -8.23 -4.96 7.39
CA GLY A 45 -9.06 -5.45 8.47
C GLY A 45 -9.29 -4.43 9.56
N GLY A 46 -10.31 -4.69 10.34
CA GLY A 46 -10.70 -3.93 11.52
C GLY A 46 -11.76 -4.70 12.31
N PRO A 47 -12.15 -4.21 13.48
CA PRO A 47 -13.25 -4.80 14.23
C PRO A 47 -14.57 -4.54 13.52
N THR A 48 -15.52 -5.49 13.64
CA THR A 48 -16.86 -5.38 13.03
C THR A 48 -17.73 -4.26 13.63
N ARG A 49 -17.37 -3.81 14.83
CA ARG A 49 -18.01 -2.69 15.52
C ARG A 49 -16.98 -1.92 16.30
N VAL A 50 -16.98 -0.61 16.16
CA VAL A 50 -16.08 0.31 16.85
C VAL A 50 -16.89 1.41 17.50
N ASP A 51 -16.74 1.56 18.82
CA ASP A 51 -17.32 2.65 19.58
C ASP A 51 -16.35 3.05 20.71
N PRO A 52 -15.89 4.30 20.76
CA PRO A 52 -16.11 5.36 19.76
C PRO A 52 -15.34 5.10 18.46
N LEU A 53 -15.89 5.55 17.32
CA LEU A 53 -15.22 5.49 16.04
C LEU A 53 -13.88 6.27 16.07
N PRO A 54 -12.83 5.77 15.38
CA PRO A 54 -11.63 6.54 15.12
C PRO A 54 -11.93 7.87 14.42
N LYS A 55 -11.03 8.84 14.58
CA LYS A 55 -11.22 10.17 13.96
C LYS A 55 -11.37 10.05 12.45
N TRP A 56 -10.53 9.25 11.80
CA TRP A 56 -10.56 9.06 10.35
C TRP A 56 -11.92 8.54 9.87
N ASP A 57 -12.48 7.54 10.55
CA ASP A 57 -13.78 6.98 10.17
C ASP A 57 -14.92 8.00 10.32
N ARG A 58 -14.88 8.81 11.40
CA ARG A 58 -15.85 9.91 11.56
C ARG A 58 -15.72 10.95 10.44
N ASP A 59 -14.49 11.33 10.09
CA ASP A 59 -14.21 12.28 9.01
C ASP A 59 -14.61 11.72 7.64
N SER A 60 -14.59 10.39 7.51
CA SER A 60 -15.09 9.64 6.33
C SER A 60 -16.63 9.52 6.28
N GLY A 61 -17.35 10.07 7.28
CA GLY A 61 -18.81 10.09 7.32
C GLY A 61 -19.46 8.84 7.92
N PHE A 62 -18.68 7.92 8.51
CA PHE A 62 -19.23 6.75 9.16
C PHE A 62 -19.89 7.06 10.51
N SER A 63 -20.92 6.27 10.84
CA SER A 63 -21.64 6.29 12.10
C SER A 63 -21.35 5.03 12.94
N PRO A 64 -21.52 5.08 14.28
CA PRO A 64 -21.39 3.89 15.10
C PRO A 64 -22.33 2.76 14.64
N GLY A 65 -21.74 1.59 14.39
CA GLY A 65 -22.47 0.42 13.89
C GLY A 65 -22.32 0.15 12.40
N ASP A 66 -21.75 1.07 11.63
CA ASP A 66 -21.42 0.84 10.22
C ASP A 66 -20.27 -0.19 10.08
N ASP A 67 -20.35 -1.00 9.05
CA ASP A 67 -19.24 -1.88 8.66
C ASP A 67 -18.27 -1.12 7.75
N VAL A 68 -17.36 -0.36 8.40
CA VAL A 68 -16.37 0.50 7.73
C VAL A 68 -15.52 -0.29 6.74
N MET A 69 -15.03 -1.46 7.18
CA MET A 69 -14.09 -2.23 6.34
C MET A 69 -14.79 -2.90 5.16
N ALA A 70 -16.06 -3.29 5.29
CA ALA A 70 -16.82 -3.79 4.16
C ALA A 70 -17.08 -2.70 3.12
N THR A 71 -17.42 -1.48 3.55
CA THR A 71 -17.60 -0.34 2.65
C THR A 71 -16.30 0.00 1.92
N ARG A 72 -15.18 0.18 2.64
CA ARG A 72 -13.88 0.48 2.03
C ARG A 72 -13.40 -0.62 1.07
N ARG A 73 -13.68 -1.89 1.39
CA ARG A 73 -13.39 -3.00 0.47
C ARG A 73 -14.21 -2.93 -0.81
N ALA A 74 -15.49 -2.57 -0.72
CA ALA A 74 -16.34 -2.42 -1.89
C ALA A 74 -15.86 -1.27 -2.80
N GLU A 75 -15.43 -0.15 -2.21
CA GLU A 75 -14.81 0.96 -2.92
C GLU A 75 -13.53 0.53 -3.64
N ASP A 76 -12.65 -0.21 -2.96
CA ASP A 76 -11.40 -0.72 -3.53
C ASP A 76 -11.65 -1.65 -4.72
N LEU A 77 -12.55 -2.61 -4.58
CA LEU A 77 -12.92 -3.50 -5.67
C LEU A 77 -13.49 -2.75 -6.88
N ALA A 78 -14.27 -1.70 -6.65
CA ALA A 78 -14.78 -0.84 -7.73
C ALA A 78 -13.66 -0.06 -8.41
N ALA A 79 -12.69 0.49 -7.66
CA ALA A 79 -11.53 1.18 -8.19
C ALA A 79 -10.64 0.25 -9.01
N LEU A 80 -10.32 -0.93 -8.48
CA LEU A 80 -9.50 -1.93 -9.16
C LEU A 80 -10.16 -2.44 -10.44
N ALA A 81 -11.47 -2.65 -10.43
CA ALA A 81 -12.21 -3.07 -11.63
C ALA A 81 -12.11 -2.04 -12.77
N ARG A 82 -12.06 -0.73 -12.46
CA ARG A 82 -11.84 0.33 -13.48
C ARG A 82 -10.46 0.27 -14.10
N LEU A 83 -9.48 -0.26 -13.38
CA LEU A 83 -8.09 -0.43 -13.87
C LEU A 83 -7.85 -1.83 -14.46
N GLY A 84 -8.87 -2.70 -14.52
CA GLY A 84 -8.71 -4.07 -15.00
C GLY A 84 -7.97 -4.99 -14.03
N ALA A 85 -7.88 -4.62 -12.76
CA ALA A 85 -7.21 -5.37 -11.73
C ALA A 85 -8.17 -6.22 -10.89
N THR A 86 -7.65 -7.28 -10.30
CA THR A 86 -8.30 -8.01 -9.21
C THR A 86 -7.58 -7.73 -7.91
N GLY A 87 -8.31 -7.85 -6.78
CA GLY A 87 -7.70 -7.60 -5.48
C GLY A 87 -8.38 -8.31 -4.33
N TYR A 88 -7.62 -8.48 -3.25
CA TYR A 88 -8.16 -8.94 -1.97
C TYR A 88 -7.33 -8.39 -0.80
N GLY A 89 -7.94 -8.41 0.38
CA GLY A 89 -7.29 -7.97 1.60
C GLY A 89 -6.76 -9.13 2.44
N LEU A 90 -5.57 -8.97 3.04
CA LEU A 90 -4.97 -9.92 3.98
C LEU A 90 -5.68 -9.90 5.36
N GLY A 91 -6.42 -8.82 5.65
CA GLY A 91 -7.22 -8.70 6.88
C GLY A 91 -6.44 -8.26 8.11
N LEU A 92 -5.20 -7.79 7.97
CA LEU A 92 -4.49 -7.17 9.09
C LEU A 92 -5.21 -5.88 9.48
N TRP A 93 -5.26 -5.60 10.78
CA TRP A 93 -5.94 -4.40 11.25
C TRP A 93 -5.16 -3.13 10.91
N ASP A 94 -5.86 -2.13 10.38
CA ASP A 94 -5.38 -0.77 10.20
C ASP A 94 -4.90 -0.19 11.55
N ILE A 95 -3.88 0.68 11.52
CA ILE A 95 -3.27 1.28 12.72
C ILE A 95 -4.30 1.98 13.59
N GLN A 96 -5.29 2.64 13.01
CA GLN A 96 -6.32 3.35 13.75
C GLN A 96 -7.09 2.45 14.73
N TYR A 97 -7.23 1.17 14.41
CA TYR A 97 -7.87 0.18 15.29
C TYR A 97 -6.86 -0.48 16.23
N ARG A 98 -5.62 -0.62 15.80
CA ARG A 98 -4.55 -1.20 16.65
C ARG A 98 -4.14 -0.30 17.80
N ILE A 99 -4.14 1.03 17.59
CA ILE A 99 -3.73 1.99 18.62
C ILE A 99 -4.81 2.30 19.64
N GLN A 100 -6.03 1.81 19.48
CA GLN A 100 -7.06 1.99 20.48
C GLN A 100 -6.68 1.21 21.75
N ALA A 101 -6.32 1.95 22.81
CA ALA A 101 -6.20 1.32 24.13
C ALA A 101 -7.60 1.06 24.68
N PRO A 102 -7.85 -0.07 25.33
CA PRO A 102 -9.08 -0.28 26.06
C PRO A 102 -9.34 0.88 27.02
N TYR A 103 -10.56 1.42 27.04
CA TYR A 103 -10.95 2.59 27.83
C TYR A 103 -10.70 2.44 29.35
N TRP A 104 -10.58 1.19 29.82
CA TRP A 104 -10.30 0.84 31.21
C TRP A 104 -8.81 0.89 31.58
N ILE A 105 -7.89 1.14 30.60
CA ILE A 105 -6.46 1.33 30.85
C ILE A 105 -6.13 2.83 30.82
N PRO A 106 -6.04 3.50 31.99
CA PRO A 106 -5.86 4.95 32.01
C PRO A 106 -4.40 5.39 31.84
N GLY A 107 -4.23 6.62 31.38
CA GLY A 107 -3.00 7.39 31.51
C GLY A 107 -1.79 6.81 30.77
N PHE A 108 -0.66 6.73 31.48
CA PHE A 108 0.63 6.30 30.92
C PHE A 108 0.61 4.86 30.38
N LEU A 109 -0.04 3.95 31.09
CA LEU A 109 -0.14 2.54 30.69
C LEU A 109 -0.94 2.39 29.39
N GLY A 110 -2.03 3.15 29.23
CA GLY A 110 -2.80 3.20 27.97
C GLY A 110 -1.93 3.68 26.81
N ARG A 111 -1.11 4.72 27.00
CA ARG A 111 -0.17 5.20 25.98
C ARG A 111 0.90 4.15 25.64
N MET A 112 1.40 3.42 26.62
CA MET A 112 2.33 2.30 26.35
C MET A 112 1.68 1.20 25.51
N VAL A 113 0.46 0.78 25.84
CA VAL A 113 -0.28 -0.24 25.07
C VAL A 113 -0.52 0.26 23.65
N GLN A 114 -0.93 1.50 23.46
CA GLN A 114 -1.08 2.13 22.14
C GLN A 114 0.24 2.10 21.36
N ALA A 115 1.36 2.50 21.97
CA ALA A 115 2.67 2.51 21.34
C ALA A 115 3.14 1.09 20.94
N MET A 116 2.87 0.09 21.77
CA MET A 116 3.16 -1.31 21.46
C MET A 116 2.30 -1.83 20.30
N ASN A 117 0.99 -1.58 20.35
CA ASN A 117 0.06 -2.03 19.31
C ASN A 117 0.34 -1.35 17.96
N ALA A 118 0.73 -0.08 17.99
CA ALA A 118 1.11 0.63 16.78
C ALA A 118 2.32 0.02 16.05
N ARG A 119 3.17 -0.75 16.75
CA ARG A 119 4.34 -1.43 16.18
C ARG A 119 4.03 -2.83 15.64
N ARG A 120 2.82 -3.34 15.83
CA ARG A 120 2.43 -4.64 15.30
C ARG A 120 2.27 -4.56 13.79
N GLY A 121 3.18 -5.20 13.09
CA GLY A 121 3.15 -5.38 11.64
C GLY A 121 2.80 -6.81 11.26
N PRO A 122 2.93 -7.14 9.98
CA PRO A 122 2.80 -8.51 9.51
C PRO A 122 3.74 -9.45 10.27
N THR A 123 3.20 -10.58 10.70
CA THR A 123 3.97 -11.63 11.38
C THR A 123 4.72 -12.50 10.37
N THR A 124 5.62 -13.35 10.85
CA THR A 124 6.27 -14.36 10.00
C THR A 124 5.24 -15.26 9.30
N ALA A 125 4.11 -15.57 9.96
CA ALA A 125 3.05 -16.36 9.36
C ALA A 125 2.35 -15.62 8.22
N ASP A 126 2.09 -14.32 8.39
CA ASP A 126 1.50 -13.47 7.33
C ASP A 126 2.44 -13.37 6.12
N ILE A 127 3.74 -13.20 6.35
CA ILE A 127 4.76 -13.17 5.30
C ILE A 127 4.82 -14.51 4.56
N ALA A 128 4.74 -15.62 5.28
CA ALA A 128 4.73 -16.96 4.68
C ALA A 128 3.45 -17.18 3.85
N ALA A 129 2.29 -16.68 4.31
CA ALA A 129 1.04 -16.73 3.56
C ALA A 129 1.14 -15.93 2.25
N LEU A 130 1.66 -14.70 2.31
CA LEU A 130 1.93 -13.89 1.11
C LEU A 130 2.87 -14.60 0.14
N ALA A 131 3.97 -15.20 0.63
CA ALA A 131 4.90 -15.95 -0.22
C ALA A 131 4.18 -17.10 -0.95
N LYS A 132 3.28 -17.82 -0.26
CA LYS A 132 2.46 -18.88 -0.83
C LYS A 132 1.50 -18.32 -1.91
N ASP A 133 0.88 -17.19 -1.64
CA ASP A 133 -0.05 -16.55 -2.57
C ASP A 133 0.66 -16.10 -3.85
N LEU A 134 1.86 -15.52 -3.75
CA LEU A 134 2.67 -15.16 -4.91
C LEU A 134 3.01 -16.39 -5.77
N ILE A 135 3.36 -17.52 -5.14
CA ILE A 135 3.64 -18.78 -5.84
C ILE A 135 2.36 -19.30 -6.51
N SER A 136 1.26 -19.39 -5.76
CA SER A 136 0.00 -19.96 -6.24
C SER A 136 -0.57 -19.16 -7.42
N ASN A 137 -0.38 -17.85 -7.42
CA ASN A 137 -0.80 -16.97 -8.50
C ASN A 137 0.25 -16.83 -9.62
N LYS A 138 1.38 -17.55 -9.57
CA LYS A 138 2.46 -17.50 -10.58
C LYS A 138 2.96 -16.08 -10.83
N ILE A 139 3.14 -15.30 -9.77
CA ILE A 139 3.56 -13.90 -9.85
C ILE A 139 5.03 -13.85 -10.31
N ALA A 140 5.27 -13.17 -11.42
CA ALA A 140 6.59 -12.94 -11.99
C ALA A 140 7.23 -11.66 -11.45
N SER A 141 6.44 -10.62 -11.23
CA SER A 141 6.90 -9.35 -10.67
C SER A 141 6.02 -8.90 -9.51
N CYS A 142 6.62 -8.28 -8.51
CA CYS A 142 5.92 -7.75 -7.34
C CYS A 142 6.35 -6.31 -7.08
N LEU A 143 5.39 -5.39 -7.02
CA LEU A 143 5.60 -4.01 -6.62
C LEU A 143 5.20 -3.83 -5.17
N ILE A 144 6.05 -3.16 -4.40
CA ILE A 144 5.89 -2.95 -2.97
C ILE A 144 5.97 -1.45 -2.64
N PRO A 145 5.35 -0.97 -1.56
CA PRO A 145 5.46 0.42 -1.16
C PRO A 145 6.90 0.76 -0.72
N LEU A 146 7.33 2.00 -1.00
CA LEU A 146 8.60 2.53 -0.50
C LEU A 146 8.58 2.66 1.02
N GLY A 147 7.40 2.91 1.61
CA GLY A 147 7.23 3.06 3.05
C GLY A 147 7.38 4.50 3.53
N VAL A 148 6.86 5.47 2.78
CA VAL A 148 6.98 6.88 3.10
C VAL A 148 5.99 7.28 4.19
N SER A 149 6.46 8.06 5.18
CA SER A 149 5.70 8.75 6.24
C SER A 149 4.84 7.86 7.13
N HIS A 150 3.77 7.26 6.60
CA HIS A 150 2.78 6.52 7.38
C HIS A 150 3.36 5.23 7.99
N ARG A 151 2.99 4.93 9.24
CA ARG A 151 3.55 3.77 9.94
C ARG A 151 3.22 2.43 9.26
N ASP A 152 2.00 2.27 8.76
CA ASP A 152 1.60 1.04 8.10
C ASP A 152 2.32 0.84 6.76
N HIS A 153 2.63 1.92 6.04
CA HIS A 153 3.46 1.84 4.84
C HIS A 153 4.87 1.34 5.18
N LYS A 154 5.47 1.84 6.28
CA LYS A 154 6.77 1.36 6.76
C LYS A 154 6.74 -0.12 7.15
N LEU A 155 5.69 -0.55 7.86
CA LEU A 155 5.51 -1.96 8.23
C LEU A 155 5.26 -2.85 7.00
N ALA A 156 4.51 -2.38 6.01
CA ALA A 156 4.32 -3.07 4.74
C ALA A 156 5.65 -3.21 3.98
N ALA A 157 6.42 -2.13 3.86
CA ALA A 157 7.74 -2.15 3.24
C ALA A 157 8.70 -3.12 3.95
N ASP A 158 8.71 -3.15 5.29
CA ASP A 158 9.54 -4.07 6.09
C ASP A 158 9.18 -5.54 5.83
N ALA A 159 7.89 -5.87 5.82
CA ALA A 159 7.40 -7.20 5.52
C ALA A 159 7.79 -7.63 4.10
N CYS A 160 7.62 -6.73 3.14
CA CYS A 160 7.92 -6.98 1.74
C CYS A 160 9.43 -7.14 1.47
N ARG A 161 10.31 -6.42 2.19
CA ARG A 161 11.76 -6.65 2.14
C ARG A 161 12.13 -8.07 2.59
N THR A 162 11.48 -8.55 3.64
CA THR A 162 11.66 -9.94 4.09
C THR A 162 11.20 -10.92 3.00
N LEU A 163 10.05 -10.65 2.39
CA LEU A 163 9.50 -11.45 1.32
C LEU A 163 10.40 -11.46 0.08
N ALA A 164 10.99 -10.32 -0.29
CA ALA A 164 11.93 -10.21 -1.41
C ALA A 164 13.16 -11.09 -1.22
N LYS A 165 13.70 -11.17 0.01
CA LYS A 165 14.82 -12.07 0.33
C LYS A 165 14.43 -13.54 0.26
N LEU A 166 13.18 -13.88 0.57
CA LEU A 166 12.66 -15.26 0.52
C LEU A 166 12.29 -15.72 -0.90
N LYS A 167 12.07 -14.79 -1.81
CA LYS A 167 11.60 -15.04 -3.17
C LYS A 167 12.49 -14.37 -4.22
N PRO A 168 13.77 -14.79 -4.34
CA PRO A 168 14.74 -14.16 -5.24
C PRO A 168 14.39 -14.32 -6.74
N ASP A 169 13.59 -15.33 -7.08
CA ASP A 169 13.15 -15.57 -8.48
C ASP A 169 12.03 -14.62 -8.94
N THR A 170 11.42 -13.88 -8.02
CA THR A 170 10.44 -12.85 -8.33
C THR A 170 11.16 -11.53 -8.62
N ARG A 171 10.76 -10.83 -9.70
CA ARG A 171 11.26 -9.47 -9.94
C ARG A 171 10.60 -8.52 -8.95
N TRP A 172 11.40 -7.82 -8.17
CA TRP A 172 10.93 -6.88 -7.17
C TRP A 172 11.10 -5.45 -7.64
N LEU A 173 10.04 -4.66 -7.48
CA LEU A 173 10.06 -3.22 -7.69
C LEU A 173 9.48 -2.52 -6.46
N VAL A 174 9.83 -1.26 -6.31
CA VAL A 174 9.28 -0.35 -5.31
C VAL A 174 8.51 0.74 -6.04
N TYR A 175 7.33 1.07 -5.56
CA TYR A 175 6.63 2.28 -5.96
C TYR A 175 6.71 3.35 -4.86
N GLU A 176 6.76 4.61 -5.24
CA GLU A 176 6.74 5.72 -4.28
C GLU A 176 5.29 5.99 -3.82
N ASP A 177 5.09 5.99 -2.49
CA ASP A 177 3.76 6.14 -1.89
C ASP A 177 3.21 7.54 -2.13
N LEU A 178 2.25 7.71 -3.04
CA LEU A 178 1.53 8.97 -3.24
C LEU A 178 0.33 9.06 -2.27
N PRO A 179 0.04 10.27 -1.80
CA PRO A 179 0.70 11.54 -2.06
C PRO A 179 1.97 11.81 -1.24
N TYR A 180 2.31 10.99 -0.25
CA TYR A 180 3.35 11.24 0.74
C TYR A 180 4.73 11.54 0.15
N ALA A 181 5.14 10.81 -0.88
CA ALA A 181 6.42 11.03 -1.55
C ALA A 181 6.49 12.38 -2.29
N ALA A 182 5.36 12.84 -2.81
CA ALA A 182 5.26 14.14 -3.46
C ALA A 182 5.19 15.30 -2.46
N GLU A 183 4.69 15.05 -1.23
CA GLU A 183 4.58 16.07 -0.18
C GLU A 183 5.91 16.35 0.54
N SER A 184 6.83 15.37 0.59
CA SER A 184 8.08 15.50 1.34
C SER A 184 9.23 14.75 0.70
N GLU A 185 10.11 15.48 0.04
CA GLU A 185 11.37 14.93 -0.50
C GLU A 185 12.27 14.36 0.60
N GLU A 186 12.28 14.97 1.80
CA GLU A 186 13.03 14.45 2.94
C GLU A 186 12.50 13.09 3.39
N ALA A 187 11.18 12.94 3.53
CA ALA A 187 10.58 11.67 3.92
C ALA A 187 10.80 10.58 2.87
N ARG A 188 10.74 10.95 1.58
CA ARG A 188 11.07 10.09 0.45
C ARG A 188 12.53 9.62 0.51
N ALA A 189 13.48 10.54 0.62
CA ALA A 189 14.91 10.24 0.70
C ALA A 189 15.24 9.35 1.91
N ASN A 190 14.63 9.61 3.07
CA ASN A 190 14.78 8.78 4.26
C ASN A 190 14.26 7.35 4.03
N ALA A 191 13.16 7.16 3.33
CA ALA A 191 12.62 5.84 3.01
C ALA A 191 13.53 5.06 2.06
N ILE A 192 14.12 5.72 1.05
CA ILE A 192 15.15 5.14 0.17
C ILE A 192 16.36 4.70 1.00
N ALA A 193 16.91 5.57 1.86
CA ALA A 193 18.05 5.25 2.70
C ALA A 193 17.80 4.05 3.63
N VAL A 194 16.58 3.86 4.11
CA VAL A 194 16.20 2.67 4.91
C VAL A 194 16.29 1.39 4.09
N LEU A 195 15.89 1.40 2.81
CA LEU A 195 16.03 0.24 1.91
C LEU A 195 17.50 -0.07 1.62
N GLU A 196 18.30 0.95 1.35
CA GLU A 196 19.74 0.79 1.10
C GLU A 196 20.46 0.22 2.34
N GLN A 197 20.18 0.75 3.53
CA GLN A 197 20.72 0.23 4.81
C GLN A 197 20.27 -1.21 5.10
N ALA A 198 19.12 -1.61 4.58
CA ALA A 198 18.63 -3.00 4.69
C ALA A 198 19.31 -3.97 3.70
N GLY A 199 20.28 -3.49 2.90
CA GLY A 199 21.04 -4.28 1.94
C GLY A 199 20.34 -4.44 0.59
N PHE A 200 19.61 -3.42 0.15
CA PHE A 200 19.04 -3.37 -1.21
C PHE A 200 19.62 -2.20 -1.99
N ARG A 201 19.67 -2.36 -3.31
CA ARG A 201 19.95 -1.30 -4.26
C ARG A 201 18.67 -0.96 -5.00
N LEU A 202 18.42 0.33 -5.18
CA LEU A 202 17.32 0.85 -5.98
C LEU A 202 17.86 1.45 -7.26
N GLU A 203 17.27 1.09 -8.38
CA GLU A 203 17.55 1.67 -9.69
C GLU A 203 16.24 2.18 -10.27
N ASP A 204 16.24 3.40 -10.79
CA ASP A 204 15.03 3.97 -11.40
C ASP A 204 14.51 3.04 -12.50
N ALA A 205 13.22 2.76 -12.46
CA ALA A 205 12.52 1.96 -13.43
C ALA A 205 11.49 2.82 -14.15
N GLU A 206 11.78 3.19 -15.37
CA GLU A 206 10.87 3.94 -16.21
C GLU A 206 10.05 2.99 -17.08
N PHE A 207 8.74 3.22 -17.14
CA PHE A 207 7.83 2.53 -18.04
C PHE A 207 7.31 3.51 -19.08
N GLY A 208 7.26 3.09 -20.34
CA GLY A 208 6.64 3.88 -21.41
C GLY A 208 5.11 3.89 -21.30
N LEU A 209 4.59 4.43 -20.20
CA LEU A 209 3.15 4.45 -19.90
C LEU A 209 2.44 5.53 -20.70
N HIS A 210 1.24 5.21 -21.15
CA HIS A 210 0.29 6.22 -21.59
C HIS A 210 -0.45 6.77 -20.36
N ILE A 211 -0.10 7.99 -19.96
CA ILE A 211 -0.72 8.65 -18.81
C ILE A 211 -2.15 9.04 -19.18
N ASP A 212 -3.12 8.54 -18.42
CA ASP A 212 -4.54 8.87 -18.54
C ASP A 212 -5.07 9.41 -17.20
N PRO A 213 -4.89 10.72 -16.93
CA PRO A 213 -5.30 11.31 -15.66
C PRO A 213 -6.81 11.23 -15.43
N VAL A 214 -7.60 11.07 -16.48
CA VAL A 214 -9.05 10.89 -16.37
C VAL A 214 -9.36 9.51 -15.79
N ARG A 215 -8.70 8.47 -16.29
CA ARG A 215 -8.85 7.10 -15.78
C ARG A 215 -8.37 7.00 -14.32
N LYS A 216 -7.21 7.55 -14.00
CA LYS A 216 -6.68 7.59 -12.64
C LYS A 216 -7.67 8.29 -11.69
N ARG A 217 -8.16 9.48 -12.08
CA ARG A 217 -9.17 10.20 -11.31
C ARG A 217 -10.43 9.37 -11.09
N GLN A 218 -10.98 8.77 -12.12
CA GLN A 218 -12.18 7.94 -12.03
C GLN A 218 -12.01 6.72 -11.12
N ALA A 219 -10.81 6.13 -11.08
CA ALA A 219 -10.50 5.05 -10.15
C ALA A 219 -10.42 5.57 -8.71
N ILE A 220 -9.75 6.70 -8.47
CA ILE A 220 -9.65 7.33 -7.14
C ILE A 220 -11.03 7.75 -6.62
N GLU A 221 -11.90 8.28 -7.47
CA GLU A 221 -13.27 8.70 -7.10
C GLU A 221 -14.16 7.52 -6.62
N CYS A 222 -13.78 6.27 -6.87
CA CYS A 222 -14.46 5.12 -6.28
C CYS A 222 -14.31 5.05 -4.76
N TYR A 223 -13.27 5.65 -4.18
CA TYR A 223 -13.04 5.70 -2.74
C TYR A 223 -13.83 6.84 -2.08
N ALA A 224 -15.14 6.87 -2.29
CA ALA A 224 -16.03 7.96 -1.89
C ALA A 224 -15.88 8.37 -0.42
N THR A 225 -15.68 7.39 0.49
CA THR A 225 -15.50 7.66 1.92
C THR A 225 -14.14 8.27 2.24
N GLN A 226 -13.13 8.12 1.38
CA GLN A 226 -11.77 8.60 1.60
C GLN A 226 -11.54 10.00 0.99
N LEU A 227 -12.38 10.41 0.04
CA LEU A 227 -12.22 11.71 -0.65
C LEU A 227 -12.21 12.89 0.33
N GLY A 228 -13.13 12.88 1.31
CA GLY A 228 -13.22 13.94 2.32
C GLY A 228 -11.96 14.05 3.20
N PRO A 229 -11.55 12.98 3.88
CA PRO A 229 -10.36 12.97 4.72
C PRO A 229 -9.04 13.22 3.98
N LEU A 230 -8.92 12.76 2.73
CA LEU A 230 -7.74 13.03 1.89
C LEU A 230 -7.72 14.47 1.39
N GLY A 231 -8.88 15.07 1.09
CA GLY A 231 -8.98 16.46 0.67
C GLY A 231 -8.08 16.79 -0.55
N ASP A 232 -7.35 17.91 -0.47
CA ASP A 232 -6.47 18.38 -1.57
C ASP A 232 -5.34 17.40 -1.92
N ARG A 233 -5.03 16.44 -1.06
CA ARG A 233 -4.02 15.41 -1.30
C ARG A 233 -4.37 14.49 -2.48
N ILE A 234 -5.64 14.40 -2.84
CA ILE A 234 -6.10 13.68 -4.03
C ILE A 234 -5.55 14.33 -5.29
N GLU A 235 -5.62 15.65 -5.38
CA GLU A 235 -5.10 16.39 -6.53
C GLU A 235 -3.57 16.26 -6.62
N VAL A 236 -2.87 16.20 -5.46
CA VAL A 236 -1.44 15.90 -5.42
C VAL A 236 -1.16 14.50 -5.99
N ALA A 237 -1.91 13.48 -5.57
CA ALA A 237 -1.73 12.11 -6.06
C ALA A 237 -2.04 11.96 -7.55
N ILE A 238 -3.03 12.72 -8.08
CA ILE A 238 -3.38 12.68 -9.50
C ILE A 238 -2.32 13.40 -10.36
N ALA A 239 -1.82 14.55 -9.87
CA ALA A 239 -0.87 15.38 -10.64
C ALA A 239 0.58 14.86 -10.55
N ALA A 240 0.95 14.17 -9.48
CA ALA A 240 2.30 13.67 -9.30
C ALA A 240 2.59 12.49 -10.24
N PRO A 241 3.82 12.44 -10.82
CA PRO A 241 4.23 11.28 -11.60
C PRO A 241 4.35 10.04 -10.71
N GLU A 242 3.87 8.92 -11.23
CA GLU A 242 4.12 7.61 -10.63
C GLU A 242 5.58 7.24 -10.82
N ARG A 243 6.29 6.91 -9.73
CA ARG A 243 7.71 6.59 -9.75
C ARG A 243 7.96 5.20 -9.24
N TYR A 244 8.87 4.50 -9.93
CA TYR A 244 9.19 3.11 -9.66
C TYR A 244 10.70 2.90 -9.63
N HIS A 245 11.12 1.93 -8.82
CA HIS A 245 12.52 1.53 -8.72
C HIS A 245 12.62 0.01 -8.75
N LEU A 246 13.55 -0.51 -9.53
CA LEU A 246 13.95 -1.90 -9.45
C LEU A 246 14.65 -2.14 -8.11
N LEU A 247 14.24 -3.16 -7.38
CA LEU A 247 14.78 -3.52 -6.08
C LEU A 247 15.67 -4.76 -6.20
N THR A 248 16.96 -4.61 -5.95
CA THR A 248 17.92 -5.72 -6.04
C THR A 248 18.61 -5.91 -4.69
N PRO A 249 18.61 -7.14 -4.10
CA PRO A 249 19.45 -7.42 -2.95
C PRO A 249 20.93 -7.24 -3.29
N VAL A 250 21.66 -6.55 -2.42
CA VAL A 250 23.12 -6.45 -2.53
C VAL A 250 23.70 -7.75 -2.01
N ALA A 251 24.51 -8.43 -2.85
CA ALA A 251 25.25 -9.61 -2.42
C ALA A 251 26.20 -9.20 -1.28
N GLY A 252 26.04 -9.83 -0.12
CA GLY A 252 26.94 -9.64 1.03
C GLY A 252 28.27 -10.36 0.86
#